data_86e675781999bf4876783985eedf0822
#
_entry.id   86e675781999bf4876783985eedf0822
#
_cell.length_a   1.000
_cell.length_b   1.000
_cell.length_c   1.000
_cell.angle_alpha   90.00
_cell.angle_beta   90.00
_cell.angle_gamma   90.00
#
_symmetry.space_group_name_H-M   'P 1'
#
loop_
_entity.id
_entity.type
_entity.pdbx_description
1 polymer ?
#
loop_
_entity_poly.entity_id
_entity_poly.type
_entity_poly.pdbx_seq_one_letter_code
_entity_poly.pdbx_strand_id
1 'polypeptide(L)'
;MAGMGAGLTRLAEDAGLTVRVAAVCYRVRELAVEFLLVNTTSGKWTFPKGRLEPRMTGSETAALEAWEEAGVKGRIEEDFFSSYVDYKRSLGSDARTRELVIAAYLMEVQSTVKPQESGRNPRWFSAQDAKKQLANGRPSKYSTQIATVVDAAVEKLAVKHARMLAARPADVRQRTLPAR
;
A
#
# COMPACT_ATOMS: atom_id res chain seq x y z
N MET A 1 -3.24 -0.94 24.03
CA MET A 1 -2.34 -1.96 23.45
C MET A 1 -1.43 -1.24 22.48
N ALA A 2 -0.12 -1.19 22.75
CA ALA A 2 0.84 -0.63 21.80
C ALA A 2 0.91 -1.57 20.60
N GLY A 3 0.39 -1.13 19.46
CA GLY A 3 0.23 -1.96 18.28
C GLY A 3 1.56 -2.44 17.70
N MET A 4 1.50 -3.50 16.91
CA MET A 4 2.64 -4.11 16.18
C MET A 4 3.52 -3.09 15.42
N GLY A 5 2.95 -1.94 15.03
CA GLY A 5 3.67 -0.84 14.40
C GLY A 5 4.80 -0.23 15.24
N ALA A 6 4.57 -0.08 16.55
CA ALA A 6 5.60 0.44 17.46
C ALA A 6 6.79 -0.53 17.62
N GLY A 7 6.53 -1.83 17.52
CA GLY A 7 7.57 -2.86 17.57
C GLY A 7 8.48 -2.85 16.34
N LEU A 8 7.91 -2.74 15.14
CA LEU A 8 8.69 -2.68 13.90
C LEU A 8 9.56 -1.42 13.85
N THR A 9 9.01 -0.26 14.25
CA THR A 9 9.74 1.01 14.30
C THR A 9 10.95 0.91 15.21
N ARG A 10 10.75 0.38 16.43
CA ARG A 10 11.84 0.23 17.42
C ARG A 10 12.92 -0.75 16.93
N LEU A 11 12.52 -1.93 16.39
CA LEU A 11 13.48 -2.91 15.87
C LEU A 11 14.30 -2.37 14.69
N ALA A 12 13.69 -1.59 13.82
CA ALA A 12 14.39 -1.01 12.69
C ALA A 12 15.30 0.15 13.11
N GLU A 13 14.89 0.97 14.06
CA GLU A 13 15.71 2.04 14.65
C GLU A 13 16.93 1.46 15.39
N ASP A 14 16.75 0.39 16.17
CA ASP A 14 17.84 -0.33 16.83
C ASP A 14 18.84 -0.92 15.84
N ALA A 15 18.39 -1.27 14.63
CA ALA A 15 19.23 -1.71 13.52
C ALA A 15 19.80 -0.56 12.68
N GLY A 16 19.57 0.70 13.05
CA GLY A 16 20.00 1.88 12.30
C GLY A 16 19.28 2.09 10.97
N LEU A 17 18.10 1.47 10.79
CA LEU A 17 17.28 1.58 9.59
C LEU A 17 16.24 2.69 9.71
N THR A 18 16.00 3.39 8.62
CA THR A 18 14.91 4.39 8.56
C THR A 18 13.59 3.71 8.24
N VAL A 19 12.60 3.88 9.10
CA VAL A 19 11.24 3.38 8.89
C VAL A 19 10.39 4.39 8.14
N ARG A 20 9.56 3.88 7.23
CA ARG A 20 8.51 4.60 6.53
C ARG A 20 7.22 3.80 6.54
N VAL A 21 6.13 4.46 6.18
CA VAL A 21 4.81 3.85 6.04
C VAL A 21 4.30 4.05 4.61
N ALA A 22 3.57 3.07 4.09
CA ALA A 22 2.96 3.13 2.77
C ALA A 22 1.49 2.71 2.84
N ALA A 23 0.66 3.40 2.06
CA ALA A 23 -0.73 3.00 1.82
C ALA A 23 -0.81 2.14 0.56
N VAL A 24 -1.18 0.89 0.70
CA VAL A 24 -1.54 0.00 -0.40
C VAL A 24 -3.02 0.22 -0.71
N CYS A 25 -3.26 1.26 -1.50
CA CYS A 25 -4.59 1.68 -1.88
C CYS A 25 -5.17 0.76 -2.93
N TYR A 26 -6.38 0.23 -2.68
CA TYR A 26 -7.08 -0.63 -3.62
C TYR A 26 -8.52 -0.20 -3.83
N ARG A 27 -9.09 -0.62 -4.96
CA ARG A 27 -10.52 -0.62 -5.24
C ARG A 27 -10.92 -1.91 -5.96
N VAL A 28 -12.20 -2.24 -5.91
CA VAL A 28 -12.76 -3.35 -6.68
C VAL A 28 -13.59 -2.79 -7.82
N ARG A 29 -13.28 -3.20 -9.04
CA ARG A 29 -14.02 -2.83 -10.25
C ARG A 29 -14.31 -4.08 -11.07
N GLU A 30 -15.59 -4.30 -11.43
CA GLU A 30 -15.99 -5.46 -12.26
C GLU A 30 -15.40 -6.80 -11.75
N LEU A 31 -15.42 -7.00 -10.42
CA LEU A 31 -14.86 -8.16 -9.71
C LEU A 31 -13.32 -8.26 -9.73
N ALA A 32 -12.62 -7.29 -10.30
CA ALA A 32 -11.17 -7.21 -10.28
C ALA A 32 -10.67 -6.22 -9.21
N VAL A 33 -9.58 -6.57 -8.55
CA VAL A 33 -8.88 -5.67 -7.64
C VAL A 33 -7.86 -4.86 -8.43
N GLU A 34 -7.94 -3.53 -8.28
CA GLU A 34 -6.96 -2.60 -8.82
C GLU A 34 -6.21 -1.90 -7.70
N PHE A 35 -4.92 -1.66 -7.91
CA PHE A 35 -4.03 -0.97 -6.98
C PHE A 35 -3.62 0.40 -7.52
N LEU A 36 -3.61 1.40 -6.64
CA LEU A 36 -3.17 2.75 -6.96
C LEU A 36 -1.67 2.89 -6.73
N LEU A 37 -0.97 3.37 -7.73
CA LEU A 37 0.44 3.73 -7.64
C LEU A 37 0.63 5.20 -8.00
N VAL A 38 1.73 5.77 -7.51
CA VAL A 38 2.17 7.14 -7.79
C VAL A 38 3.60 7.15 -8.29
N ASN A 39 4.02 8.21 -8.97
CA ASN A 39 5.40 8.39 -9.37
C ASN A 39 6.24 9.01 -8.26
N THR A 40 7.47 8.55 -8.11
CA THR A 40 8.53 9.27 -7.41
C THR A 40 9.05 10.42 -8.28
N THR A 41 9.80 11.34 -7.68
CA THR A 41 10.50 12.41 -8.43
C THR A 41 11.48 11.87 -9.48
N SER A 42 11.97 10.63 -9.33
CA SER A 42 12.80 9.94 -10.31
C SER A 42 12.01 9.14 -11.35
N GLY A 43 10.68 9.29 -11.40
CA GLY A 43 9.80 8.63 -12.38
C GLY A 43 9.50 7.15 -12.11
N LYS A 44 9.93 6.59 -10.98
CA LYS A 44 9.59 5.20 -10.60
C LYS A 44 8.21 5.12 -9.98
N TRP A 45 7.48 4.06 -10.29
CA TRP A 45 6.21 3.76 -9.64
C TRP A 45 6.40 3.24 -8.22
N THR A 46 5.55 3.67 -7.30
CA THR A 46 5.56 3.26 -5.89
C THR A 46 4.17 3.38 -5.29
N PHE A 47 3.95 2.76 -4.12
CA PHE A 47 2.80 3.11 -3.29
C PHE A 47 2.98 4.51 -2.70
N PRO A 48 1.89 5.26 -2.44
CA PRO A 48 1.96 6.48 -1.64
C PRO A 48 2.63 6.18 -0.29
N LYS A 49 3.67 6.94 0.07
CA LYS A 49 4.45 6.64 1.27
C LYS A 49 5.26 7.82 1.78
N GLY A 50 5.42 7.88 3.08
CA GLY A 50 6.22 8.89 3.73
C GLY A 50 6.85 8.48 5.05
N ARG A 51 7.36 9.45 5.76
CA ARG A 51 7.91 9.26 7.10
C ARG A 51 6.77 9.19 8.10
N LEU A 52 6.97 8.40 9.17
CA LEU A 52 6.04 8.39 10.28
C LEU A 52 5.95 9.81 10.86
N GLU A 53 4.74 10.36 10.87
CA GLU A 53 4.48 11.69 11.40
C GLU A 53 4.39 11.68 12.94
N PRO A 54 4.99 12.68 13.63
CA PRO A 54 4.88 12.79 15.06
C PRO A 54 3.40 12.85 15.51
N ARG A 55 3.06 12.10 16.53
CA ARG A 55 1.70 12.01 17.12
C ARG A 55 0.64 11.33 16.24
N MET A 56 1.02 10.71 15.12
CA MET A 56 0.15 9.89 14.30
C MET A 56 0.57 8.41 14.39
N THR A 57 -0.40 7.52 14.25
CA THR A 57 -0.14 6.10 14.05
C THR A 57 0.41 5.85 12.65
N GLY A 58 0.95 4.66 12.41
CA GLY A 58 1.42 4.28 11.08
C GLY A 58 0.31 4.28 10.03
N SER A 59 -0.89 3.82 10.40
CA SER A 59 -2.06 3.82 9.52
C SER A 59 -2.55 5.25 9.22
N GLU A 60 -2.62 6.12 10.23
CA GLU A 60 -2.99 7.53 10.03
C GLU A 60 -2.01 8.25 9.10
N THR A 61 -0.70 8.05 9.32
CA THR A 61 0.33 8.61 8.44
C THR A 61 0.22 8.05 7.02
N ALA A 62 0.02 6.74 6.85
CA ALA A 62 -0.15 6.14 5.52
C ALA A 62 -1.41 6.69 4.80
N ALA A 63 -2.51 6.92 5.52
CA ALA A 63 -3.71 7.54 4.97
C ALA A 63 -3.47 9.01 4.56
N LEU A 64 -2.69 9.75 5.34
CA LEU A 64 -2.28 11.12 5.00
C LEU A 64 -1.47 11.15 3.71
N GLU A 65 -0.47 10.29 3.57
CA GLU A 65 0.35 10.17 2.36
C GLU A 65 -0.50 9.79 1.12
N ALA A 66 -1.48 8.89 1.28
CA ALA A 66 -2.41 8.55 0.21
C ALA A 66 -3.23 9.76 -0.25
N TRP A 67 -3.63 10.62 0.69
CA TRP A 67 -4.35 11.85 0.35
C TRP A 67 -3.44 12.89 -0.30
N GLU A 68 -2.24 13.11 0.22
CA GLU A 68 -1.30 14.12 -0.29
C GLU A 68 -0.76 13.75 -1.68
N GLU A 69 -0.25 12.52 -1.84
CA GLU A 69 0.40 12.05 -3.07
C GLU A 69 -0.60 11.60 -4.14
N ALA A 70 -1.72 10.99 -3.75
CA ALA A 70 -2.66 10.38 -4.69
C ALA A 70 -4.06 10.98 -4.71
N GLY A 71 -4.40 11.87 -3.76
CA GLY A 71 -5.71 12.48 -3.67
C GLY A 71 -6.82 11.49 -3.34
N VAL A 72 -6.54 10.42 -2.59
CA VAL A 72 -7.53 9.40 -2.24
C VAL A 72 -7.84 9.40 -0.75
N LYS A 73 -9.09 9.09 -0.42
CA LYS A 73 -9.57 8.88 0.95
C LYS A 73 -10.35 7.57 1.01
N GLY A 74 -10.32 6.91 2.17
CA GLY A 74 -11.04 5.67 2.35
C GLY A 74 -10.81 5.05 3.71
N ARG A 75 -11.03 3.74 3.82
CA ARG A 75 -10.86 2.97 5.04
C ARG A 75 -9.52 2.26 5.04
N ILE A 76 -8.63 2.65 5.94
CA ILE A 76 -7.33 2.01 6.14
C ILE A 76 -7.41 1.04 7.32
N GLU A 77 -6.69 -0.08 7.24
CA GLU A 77 -6.56 -1.02 8.34
C GLU A 77 -5.54 -0.50 9.35
N GLU A 78 -5.80 -0.70 10.64
CA GLU A 78 -4.96 -0.17 11.74
C GLU A 78 -3.58 -0.83 11.79
N ASP A 79 -3.52 -2.15 11.51
CA ASP A 79 -2.30 -2.91 11.49
C ASP A 79 -1.72 -3.00 10.07
N PHE A 80 -0.38 -2.89 9.96
CA PHE A 80 0.28 -3.20 8.70
C PHE A 80 0.16 -4.70 8.39
N PHE A 81 -0.07 -5.03 7.13
CA PHE A 81 -0.25 -6.41 6.69
C PHE A 81 1.01 -7.01 6.06
N SER A 82 1.96 -6.17 5.67
CA SER A 82 3.20 -6.57 5.04
C SER A 82 4.27 -5.49 5.24
N SER A 83 5.52 -5.84 4.98
CA SER A 83 6.62 -4.88 4.94
C SER A 83 7.59 -5.22 3.82
N TYR A 84 8.34 -4.24 3.36
CA TYR A 84 9.36 -4.41 2.33
C TYR A 84 10.53 -3.44 2.54
N VAL A 85 11.67 -3.77 1.96
CA VAL A 85 12.83 -2.87 1.91
C VAL A 85 12.88 -2.18 0.55
N ASP A 86 13.00 -0.86 0.56
CA ASP A 86 13.29 -0.04 -0.62
C ASP A 86 14.58 0.74 -0.35
N TYR A 87 15.04 1.52 -1.30
CA TYR A 87 16.27 2.28 -1.16
C TYR A 87 16.11 3.72 -1.65
N LYS A 88 16.85 4.61 -1.01
CA LYS A 88 17.03 5.98 -1.46
C LYS A 88 18.49 6.22 -1.78
N ARG A 89 18.76 6.71 -2.99
CA ARG A 89 20.09 7.16 -3.40
C ARG A 89 20.22 8.64 -3.08
N SER A 90 21.22 9.03 -2.32
CA SER A 90 21.54 10.45 -2.15
C SER A 90 22.18 11.00 -3.44
N LEU A 91 21.87 12.26 -3.76
CA LEU A 91 22.48 12.98 -4.86
C LEU A 91 23.76 13.66 -4.34
N GLY A 92 24.88 13.55 -5.06
CA GLY A 92 26.14 14.20 -4.71
C GLY A 92 27.36 13.28 -4.87
N SER A 93 28.55 13.81 -4.62
CA SER A 93 29.83 13.10 -4.71
C SER A 93 29.95 11.88 -3.80
N ASP A 94 29.18 11.86 -2.70
CA ASP A 94 29.07 10.76 -1.75
C ASP A 94 27.73 10.00 -1.90
N ALA A 95 27.44 9.55 -3.11
CA ALA A 95 26.19 8.86 -3.45
C ALA A 95 26.01 7.54 -2.65
N ARG A 96 25.58 7.64 -1.38
CA ARG A 96 25.28 6.49 -0.53
C ARG A 96 23.86 5.99 -0.78
N THR A 97 23.73 4.69 -0.95
CA THR A 97 22.44 4.03 -0.95
C THR A 97 22.03 3.77 0.50
N ARG A 98 20.88 4.32 0.91
CA ARG A 98 20.29 4.06 2.24
C ARG A 98 19.10 3.17 2.07
N GLU A 99 19.07 2.05 2.78
CA GLU A 99 17.89 1.18 2.85
C GLU A 99 16.82 1.76 3.78
N LEU A 100 15.58 1.53 3.41
CA LEU A 100 14.40 1.98 4.12
C LEU A 100 13.50 0.76 4.36
N VAL A 101 13.07 0.54 5.59
CA VAL A 101 12.03 -0.45 5.89
C VAL A 101 10.69 0.24 5.80
N ILE A 102 9.76 -0.35 5.05
CA ILE A 102 8.45 0.26 4.78
C ILE A 102 7.35 -0.67 5.27
N ALA A 103 6.57 -0.20 6.26
CA ALA A 103 5.36 -0.88 6.72
C ALA A 103 4.20 -0.56 5.77
N ALA A 104 3.54 -1.58 5.22
CA ALA A 104 2.48 -1.48 4.24
C ALA A 104 1.10 -1.67 4.88
N TYR A 105 0.25 -0.65 4.77
CA TYR A 105 -1.12 -0.63 5.30
C TYR A 105 -2.12 -0.76 4.16
N LEU A 106 -3.11 -1.64 4.30
CA LEU A 106 -4.13 -1.87 3.29
C LEU A 106 -5.24 -0.82 3.40
N MET A 107 -5.56 -0.13 2.30
CA MET A 107 -6.54 0.95 2.26
C MET A 107 -7.55 0.76 1.14
N GLU A 108 -8.82 0.60 1.52
CA GLU A 108 -9.96 0.60 0.58
C GLU A 108 -10.33 2.03 0.21
N VAL A 109 -10.13 2.41 -1.05
CA VAL A 109 -10.44 3.76 -1.51
C VAL A 109 -11.94 3.94 -1.72
N GLN A 110 -12.50 4.99 -1.12
CA GLN A 110 -13.92 5.33 -1.18
C GLN A 110 -14.18 6.61 -1.98
N SER A 111 -13.21 7.52 -2.03
CA SER A 111 -13.33 8.76 -2.78
C SER A 111 -11.98 9.24 -3.31
N THR A 112 -12.04 10.02 -4.39
CA THR A 112 -10.88 10.64 -5.02
C THR A 112 -11.08 12.14 -5.14
N VAL A 113 -10.01 12.90 -4.86
CA VAL A 113 -9.93 14.34 -5.03
C VAL A 113 -8.63 14.69 -5.77
N LYS A 114 -8.40 15.93 -6.07
CA LYS A 114 -7.11 16.36 -6.64
C LYS A 114 -5.99 16.13 -5.60
N PRO A 115 -4.87 15.49 -5.97
CA PRO A 115 -3.71 15.35 -5.08
C PRO A 115 -3.19 16.70 -4.60
N GLN A 116 -2.69 16.75 -3.37
CA GLN A 116 -2.06 17.97 -2.82
C GLN A 116 -0.68 18.17 -3.44
N GLU A 117 0.05 17.07 -3.67
CA GLU A 117 1.35 17.10 -4.33
C GLU A 117 1.20 17.01 -5.85
N SER A 118 1.84 17.94 -6.56
CA SER A 118 1.92 17.92 -8.02
C SER A 118 2.95 16.91 -8.52
N GLY A 119 2.77 16.38 -9.75
CA GLY A 119 3.75 15.52 -10.40
C GLY A 119 3.75 14.05 -9.96
N ARG A 120 2.89 13.66 -9.04
CA ARG A 120 2.78 12.26 -8.56
C ARG A 120 2.07 11.33 -9.54
N ASN A 121 1.24 11.84 -10.45
CA ASN A 121 0.58 11.11 -11.52
C ASN A 121 -0.09 9.80 -11.05
N PRO A 122 -1.05 9.84 -10.10
CA PRO A 122 -1.69 8.64 -9.56
C PRO A 122 -2.41 7.86 -10.67
N ARG A 123 -2.19 6.54 -10.71
CA ARG A 123 -2.82 5.63 -11.68
C ARG A 123 -3.21 4.30 -11.05
N TRP A 124 -4.31 3.74 -11.57
CA TRP A 124 -4.81 2.42 -11.19
C TRP A 124 -4.23 1.34 -12.10
N PHE A 125 -3.86 0.22 -11.52
CA PHE A 125 -3.28 -0.92 -12.20
C PHE A 125 -3.91 -2.22 -11.73
N SER A 126 -4.06 -3.20 -12.61
CA SER A 126 -4.32 -4.58 -12.21
C SER A 126 -3.20 -5.07 -11.26
N ALA A 127 -3.45 -6.12 -10.49
CA ALA A 127 -2.42 -6.68 -9.61
C ALA A 127 -1.15 -7.07 -10.39
N GLN A 128 -1.31 -7.65 -11.57
CA GLN A 128 -0.18 -8.06 -12.42
C GLN A 128 0.60 -6.84 -12.94
N ASP A 129 -0.09 -5.81 -13.42
CA ASP A 129 0.58 -4.62 -13.94
C ASP A 129 1.19 -3.79 -12.82
N ALA A 130 0.55 -3.71 -11.64
CA ALA A 130 1.14 -3.09 -10.47
C ALA A 130 2.48 -3.72 -10.11
N LYS A 131 2.59 -5.06 -10.08
CA LYS A 131 3.86 -5.76 -9.83
C LYS A 131 4.92 -5.41 -10.89
N LYS A 132 4.56 -5.38 -12.17
CA LYS A 132 5.48 -5.00 -13.26
C LYS A 132 5.97 -3.57 -13.09
N GLN A 133 5.07 -2.63 -12.83
CA GLN A 133 5.42 -1.21 -12.64
C GLN A 133 6.30 -0.99 -11.41
N LEU A 134 5.98 -1.65 -10.31
CA LEU A 134 6.76 -1.59 -9.08
C LEU A 134 8.16 -2.18 -9.23
N ALA A 135 8.31 -3.22 -10.05
CA ALA A 135 9.61 -3.84 -10.32
C ALA A 135 10.49 -2.99 -11.26
N ASN A 136 9.88 -2.20 -12.16
CA ASN A 136 10.60 -1.46 -13.19
C ASN A 136 11.61 -0.46 -12.60
N GLY A 137 12.86 -0.53 -13.08
CA GLY A 137 13.95 0.34 -12.65
C GLY A 137 14.45 0.10 -11.21
N ARG A 138 14.07 -1.01 -10.57
CA ARG A 138 14.61 -1.46 -9.29
C ARG A 138 15.54 -2.65 -9.45
N PRO A 139 16.65 -2.72 -8.67
CA PRO A 139 17.43 -3.95 -8.54
C PRO A 139 16.54 -5.11 -8.04
N SER A 140 16.86 -6.35 -8.47
CA SER A 140 16.04 -7.54 -8.16
C SER A 140 15.75 -7.73 -6.67
N LYS A 141 16.73 -7.44 -5.80
CA LYS A 141 16.58 -7.48 -4.34
C LYS A 141 15.35 -6.70 -3.83
N TYR A 142 15.10 -5.51 -4.38
CA TYR A 142 14.01 -4.63 -3.95
C TYR A 142 12.74 -4.87 -4.76
N SER A 143 12.87 -5.18 -6.05
CA SER A 143 11.70 -5.43 -6.90
C SER A 143 10.92 -6.67 -6.47
N THR A 144 11.60 -7.73 -6.06
CA THR A 144 10.95 -8.93 -5.53
C THR A 144 10.17 -8.62 -4.26
N GLN A 145 10.77 -7.90 -3.31
CA GLN A 145 10.11 -7.59 -2.05
C GLN A 145 8.85 -6.73 -2.24
N ILE A 146 8.92 -5.68 -3.06
CA ILE A 146 7.75 -4.81 -3.26
C ILE A 146 6.64 -5.52 -4.05
N ALA A 147 6.99 -6.45 -4.93
CA ALA A 147 6.00 -7.27 -5.65
C ALA A 147 5.24 -8.21 -4.72
N THR A 148 5.92 -8.81 -3.71
CA THR A 148 5.26 -9.68 -2.73
C THR A 148 4.21 -8.95 -1.89
N VAL A 149 4.30 -7.63 -1.74
CA VAL A 149 3.28 -6.84 -1.05
C VAL A 149 1.95 -6.87 -1.81
N VAL A 150 1.99 -6.83 -3.15
CA VAL A 150 0.78 -6.94 -3.99
C VAL A 150 0.15 -8.33 -3.83
N ASP A 151 0.97 -9.39 -3.84
CA ASP A 151 0.48 -10.76 -3.66
C ASP A 151 -0.15 -10.95 -2.28
N ALA A 152 0.49 -10.46 -1.23
CA ALA A 152 -0.06 -10.49 0.14
C ALA A 152 -1.38 -9.70 0.25
N ALA A 153 -1.50 -8.56 -0.44
CA ALA A 153 -2.74 -7.79 -0.47
C ALA A 153 -3.87 -8.55 -1.17
N VAL A 154 -3.59 -9.18 -2.32
CA VAL A 154 -4.57 -9.98 -3.06
C VAL A 154 -5.06 -11.16 -2.21
N GLU A 155 -4.15 -11.89 -1.56
CA GLU A 155 -4.49 -13.01 -0.68
C GLU A 155 -5.36 -12.55 0.50
N LYS A 156 -4.97 -11.48 1.17
CA LYS A 156 -5.75 -10.92 2.30
C LYS A 156 -7.15 -10.49 1.87
N LEU A 157 -7.28 -9.87 0.69
CA LEU A 157 -8.57 -9.45 0.14
C LEU A 157 -9.45 -10.64 -0.25
N ALA A 158 -8.88 -11.71 -0.81
CA ALA A 158 -9.61 -12.94 -1.12
C ALA A 158 -10.19 -13.59 0.14
N VAL A 159 -9.41 -13.68 1.22
CA VAL A 159 -9.86 -14.20 2.52
C VAL A 159 -10.97 -13.32 3.10
N LYS A 160 -10.82 -11.98 3.05
CA LYS A 160 -11.84 -11.04 3.52
C LYS A 160 -13.15 -11.20 2.75
N HIS A 161 -13.08 -11.32 1.43
CA HIS A 161 -14.25 -11.52 0.58
C HIS A 161 -14.96 -12.86 0.89
N ALA A 162 -14.22 -13.94 1.02
CA ALA A 162 -14.78 -15.26 1.38
C ALA A 162 -15.50 -15.22 2.73
N ARG A 163 -14.93 -14.55 3.74
CA ARG A 163 -15.58 -14.37 5.06
C ARG A 163 -16.86 -13.56 4.98
N MET A 164 -16.90 -12.50 4.17
CA MET A 164 -18.10 -11.70 3.96
C MET A 164 -19.21 -12.50 3.29
N LEU A 165 -18.90 -13.34 2.32
CA LEU A 165 -19.86 -14.24 1.67
C LEU A 165 -20.39 -15.30 2.63
N ALA A 166 -19.53 -15.87 3.48
CA ALA A 166 -19.92 -16.86 4.47
C ALA A 166 -20.83 -16.28 5.58
N ALA A 167 -20.65 -15.01 5.92
CA ALA A 167 -21.42 -14.30 6.95
C ALA A 167 -22.81 -13.82 6.47
N ARG A 168 -23.13 -13.91 5.16
CA ARG A 168 -24.46 -13.53 4.64
C ARG A 168 -25.50 -14.53 5.11
N PRO A 169 -26.67 -14.07 5.69
CA PRO A 169 -27.76 -14.94 6.08
C PRO A 169 -28.25 -15.80 4.90
N ALA A 170 -28.65 -17.03 5.17
CA ALA A 170 -29.09 -18.00 4.16
C ALA A 170 -30.28 -17.51 3.30
N ASP A 171 -31.11 -16.63 3.84
CA ASP A 171 -32.30 -16.06 3.18
C ASP A 171 -31.98 -15.19 1.95
N VAL A 172 -30.78 -14.60 1.87
CA VAL A 172 -30.36 -13.81 0.71
C VAL A 172 -29.80 -14.70 -0.41
N ARG A 173 -29.42 -15.95 -0.12
CA ARG A 173 -28.82 -16.87 -1.10
C ARG A 173 -29.87 -17.44 -2.07
N GLN A 174 -31.16 -17.46 -1.71
CA GLN A 174 -32.22 -18.06 -2.53
C GLN A 174 -32.88 -17.10 -3.52
N ARG A 175 -32.65 -15.78 -3.44
CA ARG A 175 -33.30 -14.78 -4.31
C ARG A 175 -32.58 -14.45 -5.61
N THR A 176 -31.48 -15.12 -5.93
CA THR A 176 -30.68 -14.86 -7.16
C THR A 176 -30.81 -15.92 -8.25
N LEU A 177 -31.79 -16.80 -8.19
CA LEU A 177 -32.11 -17.68 -9.32
C LEU A 177 -33.23 -17.02 -10.14
N PRO A 178 -33.01 -16.67 -11.42
CA PRO A 178 -34.08 -16.25 -12.30
C PRO A 178 -35.02 -17.41 -12.49
N ALA A 179 -36.33 -17.18 -12.27
CA ALA A 179 -37.38 -18.10 -12.70
C ALA A 179 -37.29 -18.26 -14.23
N ARG A 180 -37.36 -19.50 -14.66
CA ARG A 180 -37.44 -19.86 -16.09
C ARG A 180 -38.78 -19.38 -16.68
#